data_d21c12defd335a6b6f185463ae1f74ef
#
_entry.id   d21c12defd335a6b6f185463ae1f74ef
#
_cell.length_a   1.000
_cell.length_b   1.000
_cell.length_c   1.000
_cell.angle_alpha   90.00
_cell.angle_beta   90.00
_cell.angle_gamma   90.00
#
_symmetry.space_group_name_H-M   'P 1'
#
loop_
_entity.id
_entity.type
_entity.pdbx_description
1 polymer ?
#
loop_
_entity_poly.entity_id
_entity_poly.type
_entity_poly.pdbx_seq_one_letter_code
_entity_poly.pdbx_strand_id
1 'polypeptide(L)'
;MEGAGSESSLGDRFYEPAPHAPVSAVVLSARGLTKRFGKREVVSDVSFELVAGEVFGFLGPNGAGKTTTIRMLVGLARPDSGEVRIAGFDIARDFAKAMSRVGCIVESTDLYPYLTGRENLLHFARMLPDGAESRIPELARLVALESRLDERVATYSLGMRQRLGLAQALLGAPGLLILDEPANGLDPAGIREIRQLIRHLADERGIAVFVSSHLLAEVEQMCDRVAIIHRGRTLAMGPVRELLAKRGADRLIFVARPAARAAEILGTFARDGSARVDGDETVSAEVQRDAVPEALAALASAGVRVFGVERQSSTLEELFLEVTGGETV
;
A
#
# COMPACT_ATOMS: atom_id res chain seq x y z
N MET A 1 54.55 -15.77 -14.12
CA MET A 1 54.05 -16.26 -12.83
C MET A 1 53.53 -15.03 -12.10
N GLU A 2 52.32 -14.64 -12.35
CA GLU A 2 51.07 -15.05 -11.71
C GLU A 2 51.03 -14.66 -10.24
N GLY A 3 50.27 -13.68 -9.95
CA GLY A 3 49.80 -13.24 -8.67
C GLY A 3 48.51 -12.46 -8.85
N ALA A 4 47.40 -13.19 -9.07
CA ALA A 4 46.09 -12.62 -9.13
C ALA A 4 45.69 -12.15 -7.71
N GLY A 5 45.57 -10.85 -7.51
CA GLY A 5 44.93 -10.25 -6.33
C GLY A 5 43.42 -10.32 -6.46
N SER A 6 42.81 -11.10 -5.60
CA SER A 6 41.35 -11.20 -5.45
C SER A 6 40.77 -9.87 -5.00
N GLU A 7 40.00 -9.24 -5.83
CA GLU A 7 39.02 -8.18 -5.45
C GLU A 7 37.95 -8.82 -4.57
N SER A 8 38.10 -8.72 -3.26
CA SER A 8 37.00 -9.00 -2.34
C SER A 8 36.07 -7.80 -2.32
N SER A 9 34.86 -8.03 -2.77
CA SER A 9 33.75 -7.05 -2.76
C SER A 9 33.53 -6.50 -1.33
N LEU A 10 33.71 -5.20 -1.18
CA LEU A 10 33.50 -4.44 0.07
C LEU A 10 31.96 -4.22 0.37
N GLY A 11 31.08 -4.92 -0.35
CA GLY A 11 29.64 -4.71 -0.30
C GLY A 11 28.90 -5.36 0.88
N ASP A 12 29.44 -6.39 1.50
CA ASP A 12 28.65 -7.30 2.34
C ASP A 12 28.84 -7.17 3.86
N ARG A 13 29.57 -6.17 4.36
CA ARG A 13 29.95 -6.15 5.79
C ARG A 13 29.23 -5.17 6.70
N PHE A 14 28.28 -4.37 6.22
CA PHE A 14 27.73 -3.27 7.04
C PHE A 14 26.22 -3.27 7.29
N TYR A 15 25.51 -4.31 6.88
CA TYR A 15 24.12 -4.50 7.24
C TYR A 15 23.94 -5.87 7.89
N GLU A 16 23.98 -5.93 9.23
CA GLU A 16 23.27 -6.99 9.95
C GLU A 16 21.83 -6.49 10.10
N PRO A 17 20.87 -7.04 9.33
CA PRO A 17 19.47 -6.82 9.63
C PRO A 17 19.25 -7.34 11.05
N ALA A 18 18.46 -6.61 11.85
CA ALA A 18 17.91 -7.19 13.07
C ALA A 18 17.41 -8.60 12.71
N PRO A 19 17.70 -9.65 13.50
CA PRO A 19 17.51 -11.03 13.13
C PRO A 19 16.12 -11.17 12.49
N HIS A 20 16.09 -11.64 11.24
CA HIS A 20 14.85 -11.79 10.48
C HIS A 20 13.88 -12.59 11.33
N ALA A 21 12.79 -11.97 11.78
CA ALA A 21 11.69 -12.71 12.34
C ALA A 21 11.26 -13.73 11.29
N PRO A 22 10.91 -14.97 11.65
CA PRO A 22 10.42 -15.94 10.70
C PRO A 22 9.30 -15.29 9.86
N VAL A 23 9.24 -15.57 8.57
CA VAL A 23 8.37 -14.95 7.54
C VAL A 23 6.87 -14.88 7.92
N SER A 24 6.48 -15.43 9.05
CA SER A 24 5.13 -15.41 9.63
C SER A 24 5.02 -14.69 11.00
N ALA A 25 6.06 -13.99 11.46
CA ALA A 25 5.99 -13.31 12.75
C ALA A 25 5.14 -12.04 12.65
N VAL A 26 4.14 -11.92 13.50
CA VAL A 26 3.32 -10.70 13.65
C VAL A 26 4.19 -9.57 14.19
N VAL A 27 4.35 -8.52 13.38
CA VAL A 27 5.14 -7.33 13.72
C VAL A 27 4.26 -6.25 14.36
N LEU A 28 3.03 -6.10 13.86
CA LEU A 28 2.03 -5.16 14.40
C LEU A 28 0.73 -5.89 14.64
N SER A 29 0.14 -5.73 15.82
CA SER A 29 -1.21 -6.20 16.14
C SER A 29 -1.99 -5.05 16.76
N ALA A 30 -3.14 -4.74 16.17
CA ALA A 30 -4.14 -3.79 16.66
C ALA A 30 -5.43 -4.56 16.91
N ARG A 31 -6.01 -4.44 18.12
CA ARG A 31 -7.20 -5.20 18.51
C ARG A 31 -8.23 -4.31 19.17
N GLY A 32 -9.44 -4.26 18.61
CA GLY A 32 -10.60 -3.57 19.16
C GLY A 32 -10.40 -2.06 19.33
N LEU A 33 -9.60 -1.43 18.44
CA LEU A 33 -9.27 -0.01 18.58
C LEU A 33 -10.51 0.85 18.42
N THR A 34 -10.80 1.64 19.46
CA THR A 34 -11.91 2.58 19.47
C THR A 34 -11.41 3.95 19.93
N LYS A 35 -11.86 5.01 19.25
CA LYS A 35 -11.54 6.39 19.58
C LYS A 35 -12.73 7.32 19.41
N ARG A 36 -12.98 8.14 20.43
CA ARG A 36 -14.01 9.17 20.43
C ARG A 36 -13.40 10.54 20.67
N PHE A 37 -13.93 11.54 20.01
CA PHE A 37 -13.68 12.95 20.28
C PHE A 37 -15.01 13.61 20.68
N GLY A 38 -15.16 13.88 21.96
CA GLY A 38 -16.45 14.30 22.51
C GLY A 38 -17.54 13.23 22.32
N LYS A 39 -18.61 13.58 21.61
CA LYS A 39 -19.70 12.63 21.30
C LYS A 39 -19.50 11.82 20.01
N ARG A 40 -18.51 12.19 19.18
CA ARG A 40 -18.27 11.55 17.89
C ARG A 40 -17.29 10.38 18.05
N GLU A 41 -17.73 9.18 17.71
CA GLU A 41 -16.87 8.02 17.54
C GLU A 41 -16.22 8.10 16.15
N VAL A 42 -14.88 8.18 16.11
CA VAL A 42 -14.10 8.37 14.89
C VAL A 42 -13.47 7.06 14.44
N VAL A 43 -13.17 6.16 15.39
CA VAL A 43 -12.68 4.80 15.13
C VAL A 43 -13.49 3.88 16.04
N SER A 44 -14.02 2.78 15.50
CA SER A 44 -14.93 1.86 16.19
C SER A 44 -14.53 0.41 15.92
N ASP A 45 -13.98 -0.26 16.91
CA ASP A 45 -13.64 -1.70 16.92
C ASP A 45 -12.75 -2.13 15.74
N VAL A 46 -11.72 -1.36 15.42
CA VAL A 46 -10.78 -1.66 14.33
C VAL A 46 -9.72 -2.66 14.82
N SER A 47 -9.61 -3.78 14.09
CA SER A 47 -8.67 -4.86 14.42
C SER A 47 -7.95 -5.34 13.16
N PHE A 48 -6.63 -5.50 13.22
CA PHE A 48 -5.80 -6.07 12.15
C PHE A 48 -4.42 -6.46 12.67
N GLU A 49 -3.70 -7.25 11.87
CA GLU A 49 -2.34 -7.68 12.15
C GLU A 49 -1.49 -7.56 10.88
N LEU A 50 -0.20 -7.24 11.02
CA LEU A 50 0.80 -7.24 9.96
C LEU A 50 1.91 -8.21 10.29
N VAL A 51 2.41 -8.88 9.26
CA VAL A 51 3.57 -9.77 9.35
C VAL A 51 4.82 -9.13 8.71
N ALA A 52 6.00 -9.66 9.03
CA ALA A 52 7.25 -9.21 8.44
C ALA A 52 7.23 -9.35 6.90
N GLY A 53 7.73 -8.34 6.19
CA GLY A 53 7.79 -8.32 4.72
C GLY A 53 6.43 -8.08 4.03
N GLU A 54 5.38 -7.77 4.79
CA GLU A 54 4.04 -7.48 4.24
C GLU A 54 3.87 -5.99 4.00
N VAL A 55 3.26 -5.61 2.87
CA VAL A 55 2.71 -4.27 2.63
C VAL A 55 1.21 -4.30 2.84
N PHE A 56 0.74 -3.62 3.89
CA PHE A 56 -0.66 -3.56 4.28
C PHE A 56 -1.25 -2.18 4.00
N GLY A 57 -2.29 -2.14 3.17
CA GLY A 57 -3.01 -0.92 2.82
C GLY A 57 -4.18 -0.65 3.75
N PHE A 58 -4.27 0.58 4.26
CA PHE A 58 -5.37 1.05 5.10
C PHE A 58 -6.14 2.14 4.36
N LEU A 59 -7.25 1.76 3.74
CA LEU A 59 -7.93 2.49 2.68
C LEU A 59 -9.22 3.14 3.17
N GLY A 60 -9.51 4.31 2.67
CA GLY A 60 -10.79 4.97 2.94
C GLY A 60 -10.78 6.44 2.57
N PRO A 61 -11.95 7.09 2.50
CA PRO A 61 -12.07 8.49 2.17
C PRO A 61 -11.49 9.37 3.27
N ASN A 62 -11.38 10.66 2.98
CA ASN A 62 -11.00 11.64 3.98
C ASN A 62 -12.01 11.66 5.14
N GLY A 63 -11.51 11.66 6.37
CA GLY A 63 -12.34 11.58 7.57
C GLY A 63 -12.85 10.19 7.93
N ALA A 64 -12.41 9.13 7.24
CA ALA A 64 -12.77 7.73 7.57
C ALA A 64 -12.15 7.23 8.89
N GLY A 65 -11.15 7.94 9.46
CA GLY A 65 -10.48 7.55 10.69
C GLY A 65 -9.04 7.07 10.49
N LYS A 66 -8.48 7.13 9.26
CA LYS A 66 -7.14 6.63 8.93
C LYS A 66 -6.04 7.25 9.80
N THR A 67 -5.86 8.56 9.73
CA THR A 67 -4.83 9.28 10.52
C THR A 67 -5.04 9.12 12.03
N THR A 68 -6.30 9.06 12.51
CA THR A 68 -6.58 8.80 13.92
C THR A 68 -6.11 7.41 14.33
N THR A 69 -6.34 6.39 13.48
CA THR A 69 -5.83 5.04 13.72
C THR A 69 -4.31 5.03 13.74
N ILE A 70 -3.66 5.65 12.75
CA ILE A 70 -2.19 5.76 12.71
C ILE A 70 -1.66 6.45 13.98
N ARG A 71 -2.25 7.56 14.40
CA ARG A 71 -1.85 8.22 15.64
C ARG A 71 -1.98 7.32 16.87
N MET A 72 -2.96 6.42 16.92
CA MET A 72 -3.05 5.40 17.98
C MET A 72 -1.95 4.35 17.85
N LEU A 73 -1.61 3.90 16.63
CA LEU A 73 -0.54 2.92 16.42
C LEU A 73 0.83 3.42 16.87
N VAL A 74 1.10 4.72 16.72
CA VAL A 74 2.39 5.32 17.10
C VAL A 74 2.35 6.04 18.47
N GLY A 75 1.26 5.88 19.22
CA GLY A 75 1.10 6.44 20.57
C GLY A 75 0.88 7.95 20.65
N LEU A 76 0.65 8.64 19.53
CA LEU A 76 0.28 10.06 19.47
C LEU A 76 -1.16 10.32 19.94
N ALA A 77 -2.01 9.28 19.92
CA ALA A 77 -3.35 9.32 20.48
C ALA A 77 -3.59 8.05 21.31
N ARG A 78 -4.11 8.20 22.53
CA ARG A 78 -4.51 7.06 23.33
C ARG A 78 -5.86 6.53 22.86
N PRO A 79 -6.01 5.23 22.56
CA PRO A 79 -7.32 4.63 22.31
C PRO A 79 -8.19 4.69 23.57
N ASP A 80 -9.50 4.78 23.39
CA ASP A 80 -10.47 4.71 24.51
C ASP A 80 -10.73 3.25 24.88
N SER A 81 -10.61 2.32 23.93
CA SER A 81 -10.54 0.87 24.14
C SER A 81 -9.69 0.20 23.07
N GLY A 82 -9.30 -1.05 23.36
CA GLY A 82 -8.43 -1.84 22.48
C GLY A 82 -6.95 -1.74 22.89
N GLU A 83 -6.12 -2.49 22.17
CA GLU A 83 -4.67 -2.56 22.40
C GLU A 83 -3.88 -2.53 21.10
N VAL A 84 -2.66 -2.02 21.17
CA VAL A 84 -1.66 -2.07 20.08
C VAL A 84 -0.40 -2.74 20.61
N ARG A 85 0.09 -3.73 19.86
CA ARG A 85 1.37 -4.39 20.12
C ARG A 85 2.27 -4.28 18.89
N ILE A 86 3.53 -3.93 19.13
CA ILE A 86 4.56 -3.84 18.08
C ILE A 86 5.73 -4.70 18.50
N ALA A 87 6.14 -5.64 17.65
CA ALA A 87 7.17 -6.63 17.95
C ALA A 87 6.93 -7.33 19.32
N GLY A 88 5.67 -7.60 19.65
CA GLY A 88 5.22 -8.20 20.91
C GLY A 88 5.10 -7.23 22.11
N PHE A 89 5.62 -6.00 22.01
CA PHE A 89 5.53 -4.99 23.07
C PHE A 89 4.20 -4.23 23.01
N ASP A 90 3.53 -4.12 24.14
CA ASP A 90 2.34 -3.30 24.31
C ASP A 90 2.75 -1.81 24.36
N ILE A 91 2.25 -0.98 23.43
CA ILE A 91 2.64 0.43 23.37
C ILE A 91 2.23 1.25 24.59
N ALA A 92 1.20 0.81 25.33
CA ALA A 92 0.75 1.51 26.55
C ALA A 92 1.68 1.23 27.74
N ARG A 93 2.43 0.13 27.73
CA ARG A 93 3.29 -0.31 28.84
C ARG A 93 4.77 -0.19 28.51
N ASP A 94 5.16 -0.57 27.29
CA ASP A 94 6.52 -0.68 26.84
C ASP A 94 6.82 0.27 25.65
N PHE A 95 6.32 1.51 25.71
CA PHE A 95 6.35 2.49 24.62
C PHE A 95 7.73 2.61 23.94
N ALA A 96 8.78 2.84 24.71
CA ALA A 96 10.12 3.03 24.15
C ALA A 96 10.63 1.78 23.40
N LYS A 97 10.35 0.57 23.93
CA LYS A 97 10.73 -0.68 23.26
C LYS A 97 9.94 -0.91 21.98
N ALA A 98 8.64 -0.59 21.99
CA ALA A 98 7.80 -0.68 20.82
C ALA A 98 8.25 0.32 19.73
N MET A 99 8.42 1.60 20.10
CA MET A 99 8.78 2.66 19.13
C MET A 99 10.20 2.55 18.62
N SER A 100 11.14 1.93 19.32
CA SER A 100 12.47 1.65 18.79
C SER A 100 12.48 0.69 17.59
N ARG A 101 11.35 0.04 17.29
CA ARG A 101 11.16 -0.86 16.14
C ARG A 101 10.39 -0.23 15.00
N VAL A 102 9.99 1.04 15.13
CA VAL A 102 9.10 1.74 14.21
C VAL A 102 9.83 2.89 13.53
N GLY A 103 9.73 2.95 12.20
CA GLY A 103 9.90 4.18 11.43
C GLY A 103 8.52 4.69 11.04
N CYS A 104 8.29 5.99 11.13
CA CYS A 104 6.97 6.51 10.74
C CYS A 104 7.06 7.88 10.06
N ILE A 105 6.14 8.12 9.14
CA ILE A 105 5.81 9.43 8.60
C ILE A 105 4.31 9.60 8.81
N VAL A 106 3.93 10.56 9.67
CA VAL A 106 2.53 10.85 10.00
C VAL A 106 2.23 12.28 9.59
N GLU A 107 1.26 12.47 8.68
CA GLU A 107 0.83 13.75 8.10
C GLU A 107 1.87 14.43 7.20
N SER A 108 3.06 14.73 7.68
CA SER A 108 4.12 15.39 6.92
C SER A 108 5.51 14.94 7.36
N THR A 109 6.47 15.16 6.47
CA THR A 109 7.89 15.04 6.83
C THR A 109 8.36 16.35 7.44
N ASP A 110 8.60 16.36 8.75
CA ASP A 110 9.07 17.56 9.49
C ASP A 110 10.58 17.77 9.26
N LEU A 111 10.92 18.16 8.03
CA LEU A 111 12.29 18.46 7.63
C LEU A 111 12.60 19.95 7.84
N TYR A 112 13.83 20.24 8.25
CA TYR A 112 14.33 21.60 8.39
C TYR A 112 14.75 22.15 7.02
N PRO A 113 14.00 23.10 6.42
CA PRO A 113 14.24 23.52 5.04
C PRO A 113 15.56 24.30 4.85
N TYR A 114 16.08 24.90 5.91
CA TYR A 114 17.34 25.66 5.93
C TYR A 114 18.58 24.78 6.06
N LEU A 115 18.43 23.51 6.47
CA LEU A 115 19.48 22.50 6.52
C LEU A 115 19.57 21.75 5.18
N THR A 116 20.73 21.16 4.92
CA THR A 116 20.92 20.20 3.83
C THR A 116 20.21 18.88 4.14
N GLY A 117 20.03 18.01 3.12
CA GLY A 117 19.50 16.68 3.34
C GLY A 117 20.37 15.87 4.34
N ARG A 118 21.70 15.98 4.22
CA ARG A 118 22.66 15.35 5.13
C ARG A 118 22.51 15.83 6.56
N GLU A 119 22.46 17.16 6.77
CA GLU A 119 22.30 17.75 8.09
C GLU A 119 20.97 17.37 8.73
N ASN A 120 19.88 17.29 7.95
CA ASN A 120 18.60 16.76 8.43
C ASN A 120 18.76 15.33 8.94
N LEU A 121 19.32 14.42 8.13
CA LEU A 121 19.50 13.03 8.55
C LEU A 121 20.44 12.91 9.77
N LEU A 122 21.51 13.68 9.83
CA LEU A 122 22.43 13.72 10.99
C LEU A 122 21.71 14.19 12.25
N HIS A 123 20.85 15.22 12.13
CA HIS A 123 20.08 15.72 13.27
C HIS A 123 19.21 14.62 13.90
N PHE A 124 18.50 13.86 13.09
CA PHE A 124 17.66 12.77 13.58
C PHE A 124 18.48 11.54 14.01
N ALA A 125 19.58 11.23 13.31
CA ALA A 125 20.44 10.10 13.67
C ALA A 125 21.03 10.24 15.09
N ARG A 126 21.37 11.47 15.52
CA ARG A 126 21.87 11.76 16.87
C ARG A 126 20.86 11.53 17.99
N MET A 127 19.59 11.45 17.67
CA MET A 127 18.54 11.11 18.66
C MET A 127 18.31 9.60 18.77
N LEU A 128 18.94 8.82 17.91
CA LEU A 128 18.83 7.37 17.86
C LEU A 128 20.05 6.71 18.54
N PRO A 129 19.99 5.40 18.84
CA PRO A 129 21.14 4.66 19.35
C PRO A 129 22.37 4.77 18.44
N ASP A 130 23.54 4.55 19.00
CA ASP A 130 24.83 4.63 18.31
C ASP A 130 24.85 3.83 17.00
N GLY A 131 25.48 4.39 15.98
CA GLY A 131 25.60 3.77 14.65
C GLY A 131 24.57 4.25 13.61
N ALA A 132 23.51 4.96 13.99
CA ALA A 132 22.51 5.46 13.05
C ALA A 132 23.11 6.42 12.00
N GLU A 133 24.14 7.22 12.36
CA GLU A 133 24.81 8.14 11.44
C GLU A 133 25.54 7.39 10.31
N SER A 134 26.13 6.23 10.58
CA SER A 134 26.85 5.43 9.58
C SER A 134 25.98 4.90 8.45
N ARG A 135 24.65 4.88 8.65
CA ARG A 135 23.66 4.44 7.67
C ARG A 135 23.25 5.50 6.66
N ILE A 136 23.59 6.77 6.92
CA ILE A 136 23.17 7.88 6.05
C ILE A 136 23.59 7.69 4.58
N PRO A 137 24.84 7.31 4.24
CA PRO A 137 25.24 7.11 2.85
C PRO A 137 24.45 5.99 2.14
N GLU A 138 24.18 4.89 2.83
CA GLU A 138 23.38 3.79 2.30
C GLU A 138 21.93 4.23 2.07
N LEU A 139 21.33 4.90 3.05
CA LEU A 139 19.94 5.37 2.95
C LEU A 139 19.78 6.43 1.86
N ALA A 140 20.75 7.33 1.70
CA ALA A 140 20.75 8.33 0.63
C ALA A 140 20.74 7.68 -0.77
N ARG A 141 21.52 6.60 -0.95
CA ARG A 141 21.51 5.79 -2.19
C ARG A 141 20.18 5.09 -2.38
N LEU A 142 19.66 4.44 -1.32
CA LEU A 142 18.41 3.72 -1.34
C LEU A 142 17.24 4.61 -1.81
N VAL A 143 17.20 5.86 -1.33
CA VAL A 143 16.14 6.81 -1.72
C VAL A 143 16.52 7.69 -2.93
N ALA A 144 17.61 7.35 -3.64
CA ALA A 144 18.12 8.08 -4.81
C ALA A 144 18.31 9.59 -4.57
N LEU A 145 18.90 9.95 -3.43
CA LEU A 145 19.25 11.34 -3.07
C LEU A 145 20.74 11.56 -2.85
N GLU A 146 21.61 10.59 -3.17
CA GLU A 146 23.06 10.68 -2.90
C GLU A 146 23.69 11.95 -3.48
N SER A 147 23.41 12.26 -4.76
CA SER A 147 23.96 13.43 -5.44
C SER A 147 23.38 14.76 -5.00
N ARG A 148 22.25 14.75 -4.28
CA ARG A 148 21.52 15.95 -3.85
C ARG A 148 21.62 16.16 -2.34
N LEU A 149 22.26 15.25 -1.61
CA LEU A 149 22.24 15.19 -0.14
C LEU A 149 22.83 16.45 0.52
N ASP A 150 23.77 17.09 -0.15
CA ASP A 150 24.46 18.30 0.35
C ASP A 150 23.80 19.62 -0.09
N GLU A 151 22.64 19.53 -0.76
CA GLU A 151 21.79 20.69 -1.08
C GLU A 151 20.79 20.96 0.02
N ARG A 152 20.36 22.22 0.16
CA ARG A 152 19.33 22.62 1.14
C ARG A 152 17.98 22.02 0.80
N VAL A 153 17.28 21.49 1.81
CA VAL A 153 15.93 20.90 1.65
C VAL A 153 14.91 21.91 1.12
N ALA A 154 15.11 23.21 1.33
CA ALA A 154 14.29 24.25 0.71
C ALA A 154 14.24 24.18 -0.82
N THR A 155 15.28 23.63 -1.47
CA THR A 155 15.35 23.48 -2.94
C THR A 155 14.78 22.15 -3.44
N TYR A 156 14.38 21.25 -2.55
CA TYR A 156 13.89 19.93 -2.89
C TYR A 156 12.46 19.98 -3.46
N SER A 157 12.20 19.19 -4.47
CA SER A 157 10.82 18.90 -4.91
C SER A 157 10.05 18.16 -3.80
N LEU A 158 8.73 18.09 -3.94
CA LEU A 158 7.90 17.33 -2.99
C LEU A 158 8.36 15.86 -2.92
N GLY A 159 8.59 15.21 -4.07
CA GLY A 159 9.08 13.82 -4.11
C GLY A 159 10.45 13.65 -3.45
N MET A 160 11.38 14.60 -3.61
CA MET A 160 12.66 14.57 -2.89
C MET A 160 12.48 14.69 -1.38
N ARG A 161 11.56 15.55 -0.91
CA ARG A 161 11.24 15.66 0.52
C ARG A 161 10.62 14.38 1.06
N GLN A 162 9.69 13.75 0.35
CA GLN A 162 9.11 12.46 0.73
C GLN A 162 10.18 11.37 0.83
N ARG A 163 11.07 11.28 -0.14
CA ARG A 163 12.18 10.31 -0.13
C ARG A 163 13.17 10.56 1.01
N LEU A 164 13.47 11.82 1.32
CA LEU A 164 14.31 12.16 2.47
C LEU A 164 13.63 11.77 3.81
N GLY A 165 12.31 11.99 3.92
CA GLY A 165 11.52 11.55 5.08
C GLY A 165 11.54 10.02 5.24
N LEU A 166 11.47 9.26 4.13
CA LEU A 166 11.63 7.81 4.17
C LEU A 166 13.03 7.42 4.66
N ALA A 167 14.09 8.07 4.17
CA ALA A 167 15.44 7.85 4.67
C ALA A 167 15.54 8.13 6.18
N GLN A 168 14.92 9.22 6.66
CA GLN A 168 14.82 9.56 8.08
C GLN A 168 14.12 8.44 8.88
N ALA A 169 12.96 7.98 8.42
CA ALA A 169 12.19 6.93 9.08
C ALA A 169 12.97 5.60 9.16
N LEU A 170 13.89 5.37 8.22
CA LEU A 170 14.72 4.16 8.16
C LEU A 170 16.01 4.24 8.99
N LEU A 171 16.38 5.42 9.55
CA LEU A 171 17.63 5.59 10.32
C LEU A 171 17.76 4.61 11.48
N GLY A 172 16.68 4.30 12.19
CA GLY A 172 16.65 3.40 13.34
C GLY A 172 16.64 1.90 12.98
N ALA A 173 16.82 1.50 11.73
CA ALA A 173 16.67 0.11 11.27
C ALA A 173 15.33 -0.54 11.72
N PRO A 174 14.18 0.07 11.42
CA PRO A 174 12.91 -0.41 11.91
C PRO A 174 12.51 -1.75 11.29
N GLY A 175 11.78 -2.58 12.05
CA GLY A 175 11.09 -3.74 11.52
C GLY A 175 9.68 -3.43 11.01
N LEU A 176 9.16 -2.23 11.34
CA LEU A 176 7.85 -1.73 10.94
C LEU A 176 7.98 -0.29 10.42
N LEU A 177 7.43 -0.03 9.24
CA LEU A 177 7.31 1.30 8.66
C LEU A 177 5.85 1.69 8.57
N ILE A 178 5.47 2.84 9.13
CA ILE A 178 4.10 3.39 9.09
C ILE A 178 4.09 4.68 8.29
N LEU A 179 3.33 4.71 7.20
CA LEU A 179 3.30 5.81 6.24
C LEU A 179 1.87 6.33 6.08
N ASP A 180 1.65 7.59 6.42
CA ASP A 180 0.35 8.26 6.21
C ASP A 180 0.38 9.00 4.87
N GLU A 181 -0.40 8.52 3.90
CA GLU A 181 -0.57 9.10 2.56
C GLU A 181 0.78 9.42 1.85
N PRO A 182 1.75 8.47 1.75
CA PRO A 182 3.11 8.78 1.30
C PRO A 182 3.22 9.22 -0.16
N ALA A 183 2.22 8.94 -0.99
CA ALA A 183 2.16 9.31 -2.41
C ALA A 183 1.35 10.59 -2.67
N ASN A 184 0.77 11.20 -1.62
CA ASN A 184 -0.12 12.34 -1.79
C ASN A 184 0.61 13.56 -2.37
N GLY A 185 0.02 14.15 -3.43
CA GLY A 185 0.57 15.34 -4.10
C GLY A 185 1.77 15.09 -5.00
N LEU A 186 2.19 13.85 -5.19
CA LEU A 186 3.24 13.49 -6.14
C LEU A 186 2.69 13.39 -7.57
N ASP A 187 3.58 13.62 -8.54
CA ASP A 187 3.31 13.31 -9.93
C ASP A 187 3.34 11.79 -10.19
N PRO A 188 2.82 11.30 -11.32
CA PRO A 188 2.79 9.86 -11.60
C PRO A 188 4.15 9.16 -11.59
N ALA A 189 5.24 9.89 -11.86
CA ALA A 189 6.59 9.33 -11.78
C ALA A 189 7.01 9.14 -10.32
N GLY A 190 6.81 10.17 -9.46
CA GLY A 190 7.10 10.12 -8.04
C GLY A 190 6.27 9.05 -7.31
N ILE A 191 5.00 8.88 -7.66
CA ILE A 191 4.15 7.80 -7.12
C ILE A 191 4.78 6.44 -7.43
N ARG A 192 5.20 6.19 -8.68
CA ARG A 192 5.85 4.92 -9.07
C ARG A 192 7.14 4.67 -8.31
N GLU A 193 7.96 5.72 -8.11
CA GLU A 193 9.23 5.62 -7.37
C GLU A 193 8.98 5.25 -5.89
N ILE A 194 8.04 5.91 -5.23
CA ILE A 194 7.68 5.60 -3.83
C ILE A 194 7.14 4.19 -3.71
N ARG A 195 6.28 3.75 -4.63
CA ARG A 195 5.74 2.39 -4.65
C ARG A 195 6.86 1.34 -4.79
N GLN A 196 7.77 1.54 -5.74
CA GLN A 196 8.90 0.62 -5.93
C GLN A 196 9.80 0.56 -4.70
N LEU A 197 10.05 1.71 -4.06
CA LEU A 197 10.84 1.78 -2.83
C LEU A 197 10.14 1.02 -1.68
N ILE A 198 8.83 1.21 -1.48
CA ILE A 198 8.07 0.49 -0.46
C ILE A 198 8.10 -1.03 -0.71
N ARG A 199 7.90 -1.47 -1.96
CA ARG A 199 7.99 -2.90 -2.29
C ARG A 199 9.39 -3.45 -2.04
N HIS A 200 10.44 -2.74 -2.46
CA HIS A 200 11.82 -3.14 -2.19
C HIS A 200 12.11 -3.29 -0.68
N LEU A 201 11.61 -2.37 0.15
CA LEU A 201 11.76 -2.45 1.60
C LEU A 201 11.08 -3.68 2.20
N ALA A 202 9.90 -4.04 1.69
CA ALA A 202 9.20 -5.22 2.14
C ALA A 202 9.84 -6.52 1.62
N ASP A 203 10.08 -6.62 0.31
CA ASP A 203 10.52 -7.84 -0.35
C ASP A 203 11.96 -8.20 -0.02
N GLU A 204 12.88 -7.22 -0.05
CA GLU A 204 14.31 -7.45 0.07
C GLU A 204 14.84 -7.24 1.51
N ARG A 205 14.15 -6.39 2.29
CA ARG A 205 14.59 -6.08 3.65
C ARG A 205 13.68 -6.64 4.74
N GLY A 206 12.59 -7.30 4.37
CA GLY A 206 11.66 -7.93 5.29
C GLY A 206 10.92 -6.95 6.22
N ILE A 207 10.90 -5.65 5.89
CA ILE A 207 10.22 -4.62 6.69
C ILE A 207 8.72 -4.76 6.47
N ALA A 208 7.95 -4.85 7.56
CA ALA A 208 6.51 -4.72 7.48
C ALA A 208 6.14 -3.25 7.19
N VAL A 209 5.29 -3.00 6.20
CA VAL A 209 4.91 -1.63 5.83
C VAL A 209 3.40 -1.44 5.95
N PHE A 210 2.99 -0.53 6.82
CA PHE A 210 1.61 -0.06 6.91
C PHE A 210 1.47 1.25 6.14
N VAL A 211 0.58 1.28 5.15
CA VAL A 211 0.36 2.46 4.29
C VAL A 211 -1.09 2.88 4.35
N SER A 212 -1.38 4.12 4.72
CA SER A 212 -2.69 4.70 4.47
C SER A 212 -2.75 5.32 3.08
N SER A 213 -3.89 5.19 2.41
CA SER A 213 -4.12 5.88 1.14
C SER A 213 -5.61 6.08 0.87
N HIS A 214 -5.91 7.08 0.06
CA HIS A 214 -7.19 7.24 -0.63
C HIS A 214 -7.09 6.89 -2.12
N LEU A 215 -5.88 6.65 -2.64
CA LEU A 215 -5.63 6.29 -4.06
C LEU A 215 -5.69 4.76 -4.22
N LEU A 216 -6.87 4.23 -4.51
CA LEU A 216 -7.14 2.79 -4.55
C LEU A 216 -6.32 2.05 -5.60
N ALA A 217 -6.14 2.64 -6.79
CA ALA A 217 -5.34 2.05 -7.87
C ALA A 217 -3.85 1.86 -7.48
N GLU A 218 -3.28 2.76 -6.68
CA GLU A 218 -1.90 2.64 -6.22
C GLU A 218 -1.74 1.51 -5.20
N VAL A 219 -2.70 1.41 -4.30
CA VAL A 219 -2.71 0.37 -3.27
C VAL A 219 -2.88 -1.02 -3.90
N GLU A 220 -3.74 -1.15 -4.91
CA GLU A 220 -3.94 -2.40 -5.64
C GLU A 220 -2.63 -2.95 -6.24
N GLN A 221 -1.74 -2.05 -6.68
CA GLN A 221 -0.44 -2.41 -7.26
C GLN A 221 0.68 -2.60 -6.23
N MET A 222 0.49 -2.14 -4.99
CA MET A 222 1.54 -2.10 -3.98
C MET A 222 1.31 -3.05 -2.82
N CYS A 223 0.06 -3.25 -2.39
CA CYS A 223 -0.25 -3.93 -1.14
C CYS A 223 -0.56 -5.42 -1.34
N ASP A 224 -0.14 -6.23 -0.38
CA ASP A 224 -0.46 -7.65 -0.31
C ASP A 224 -1.88 -7.86 0.25
N ARG A 225 -2.18 -7.14 1.33
CA ARG A 225 -3.49 -7.11 1.99
C ARG A 225 -3.95 -5.69 2.23
N VAL A 226 -5.26 -5.53 2.35
CA VAL A 226 -5.87 -4.23 2.62
C VAL A 226 -6.98 -4.35 3.65
N ALA A 227 -7.22 -3.24 4.37
CA ALA A 227 -8.44 -2.99 5.12
C ALA A 227 -9.13 -1.74 4.55
N ILE A 228 -10.39 -1.87 4.18
CA ILE A 228 -11.24 -0.76 3.71
C ILE A 228 -11.98 -0.21 4.92
N ILE A 229 -11.72 1.06 5.23
CA ILE A 229 -12.28 1.76 6.38
C ILE A 229 -13.27 2.83 5.92
N HIS A 230 -14.44 2.82 6.52
CA HIS A 230 -15.45 3.83 6.29
C HIS A 230 -16.13 4.21 7.60
N ARG A 231 -16.28 5.50 7.87
CA ARG A 231 -16.91 6.04 9.09
C ARG A 231 -16.38 5.38 10.37
N GLY A 232 -15.07 5.16 10.43
CA GLY A 232 -14.38 4.59 11.59
C GLY A 232 -14.47 3.07 11.73
N ARG A 233 -15.07 2.35 10.79
CA ARG A 233 -15.25 0.89 10.84
C ARG A 233 -14.58 0.20 9.67
N THR A 234 -14.11 -1.01 9.89
CA THR A 234 -13.61 -1.87 8.82
C THR A 234 -14.79 -2.49 8.07
N LEU A 235 -14.91 -2.22 6.78
CA LEU A 235 -15.95 -2.78 5.90
C LEU A 235 -15.51 -4.08 5.24
N ALA A 236 -14.25 -4.14 4.81
CA ALA A 236 -13.66 -5.32 4.20
C ALA A 236 -12.17 -5.39 4.56
N MET A 237 -11.63 -6.60 4.70
CA MET A 237 -10.20 -6.83 4.93
C MET A 237 -9.78 -8.18 4.37
N GLY A 238 -8.63 -8.22 3.72
CA GLY A 238 -8.06 -9.47 3.19
C GLY A 238 -6.99 -9.23 2.15
N PRO A 239 -6.41 -10.32 1.59
CA PRO A 239 -5.52 -10.23 0.44
C PRO A 239 -6.20 -9.53 -0.73
N VAL A 240 -5.49 -8.58 -1.37
CA VAL A 240 -6.04 -7.80 -2.50
C VAL A 240 -6.58 -8.74 -3.58
N ARG A 241 -5.81 -9.77 -3.94
CA ARG A 241 -6.20 -10.75 -4.97
C ARG A 241 -7.50 -11.48 -4.63
N GLU A 242 -7.70 -11.85 -3.36
CA GLU A 242 -8.91 -12.57 -2.93
C GLU A 242 -10.13 -11.66 -2.89
N LEU A 243 -9.96 -10.40 -2.43
CA LEU A 243 -11.03 -9.42 -2.41
C LEU A 243 -11.52 -9.12 -3.83
N LEU A 244 -10.62 -9.02 -4.80
CA LEU A 244 -10.94 -8.82 -6.20
C LEU A 244 -11.53 -10.10 -6.85
N ALA A 245 -10.98 -11.28 -6.54
CA ALA A 245 -11.45 -12.55 -7.09
C ALA A 245 -12.87 -12.93 -6.63
N LYS A 246 -13.25 -12.58 -5.40
CA LYS A 246 -14.61 -12.85 -4.88
C LYS A 246 -15.70 -12.11 -5.66
N ARG A 247 -15.36 -11.03 -6.36
CA ARG A 247 -16.28 -10.19 -7.12
C ARG A 247 -16.42 -10.55 -8.59
N GLY A 248 -15.39 -11.12 -9.15
CA GLY A 248 -15.31 -11.26 -10.58
C GLY A 248 -15.11 -12.68 -11.02
N ALA A 249 -16.14 -13.50 -11.03
CA ALA A 249 -16.25 -14.40 -12.14
C ALA A 249 -16.23 -13.53 -13.41
N ASP A 250 -15.10 -13.51 -14.09
CA ASP A 250 -14.93 -13.30 -15.52
C ASP A 250 -15.97 -12.39 -16.23
N ARG A 251 -16.15 -11.14 -15.73
CA ARG A 251 -16.89 -10.16 -16.52
C ARG A 251 -16.04 -9.80 -17.72
N LEU A 252 -16.55 -10.17 -18.88
CA LEU A 252 -15.89 -9.92 -20.15
C LEU A 252 -16.58 -8.76 -20.85
N ILE A 253 -15.80 -7.90 -21.46
CA ILE A 253 -16.24 -6.85 -22.35
C ILE A 253 -16.01 -7.34 -23.78
N PHE A 254 -17.09 -7.45 -24.54
CA PHE A 254 -17.06 -7.78 -25.93
C PHE A 254 -17.28 -6.50 -26.76
N VAL A 255 -16.34 -6.17 -27.63
CA VAL A 255 -16.55 -5.14 -28.64
C VAL A 255 -17.13 -5.83 -29.86
N ALA A 256 -18.44 -5.66 -30.08
CA ALA A 256 -19.17 -6.42 -31.10
C ALA A 256 -20.29 -5.61 -31.76
N ARG A 257 -20.54 -5.91 -33.03
CA ARG A 257 -21.63 -5.30 -33.83
C ARG A 257 -22.51 -6.36 -34.49
N PRO A 258 -23.85 -6.25 -34.38
CA PRO A 258 -24.64 -5.29 -33.57
C PRO A 258 -24.60 -5.65 -32.08
N ALA A 259 -24.43 -4.65 -31.20
CA ALA A 259 -24.30 -4.87 -29.75
C ALA A 259 -25.56 -5.50 -29.12
N ALA A 260 -26.74 -5.09 -29.54
CA ALA A 260 -27.99 -5.67 -29.04
C ALA A 260 -28.11 -7.17 -29.32
N ARG A 261 -27.71 -7.61 -30.53
CA ARG A 261 -27.73 -9.03 -30.88
C ARG A 261 -26.64 -9.82 -30.15
N ALA A 262 -25.47 -9.18 -29.94
CA ALA A 262 -24.41 -9.75 -29.11
C ALA A 262 -24.90 -9.99 -27.68
N ALA A 263 -25.58 -9.03 -27.08
CA ALA A 263 -26.10 -9.14 -25.72
C ALA A 263 -27.13 -10.29 -25.57
N GLU A 264 -28.03 -10.47 -26.52
CA GLU A 264 -28.99 -11.59 -26.52
C GLU A 264 -28.25 -12.95 -26.48
N ILE A 265 -27.21 -13.10 -27.32
CA ILE A 265 -26.46 -14.37 -27.41
C ILE A 265 -25.59 -14.56 -26.17
N LEU A 266 -24.84 -13.53 -25.76
CA LEU A 266 -23.99 -13.59 -24.58
C LEU A 266 -24.79 -13.86 -23.29
N GLY A 267 -26.03 -13.39 -23.20
CA GLY A 267 -26.93 -13.71 -22.09
C GLY A 267 -27.15 -15.21 -21.89
N THR A 268 -27.12 -16.03 -22.96
CA THR A 268 -27.26 -17.48 -22.85
C THR A 268 -26.01 -18.18 -22.26
N PHE A 269 -24.85 -17.52 -22.30
CA PHE A 269 -23.59 -17.99 -21.73
C PHE A 269 -23.27 -17.32 -20.39
N ALA A 270 -24.01 -16.26 -20.05
CA ALA A 270 -23.79 -15.53 -18.83
C ALA A 270 -24.26 -16.32 -17.61
N ARG A 271 -23.49 -16.24 -16.52
CA ARG A 271 -23.75 -16.99 -15.27
C ARG A 271 -25.09 -16.62 -14.62
N ASP A 272 -25.47 -15.36 -14.72
CA ASP A 272 -26.76 -14.83 -14.22
C ASP A 272 -27.83 -14.70 -15.30
N GLY A 273 -27.55 -15.18 -16.52
CA GLY A 273 -28.42 -15.07 -17.67
C GLY A 273 -28.53 -13.65 -18.23
N SER A 274 -27.66 -12.71 -17.81
CA SER A 274 -27.71 -11.32 -18.24
C SER A 274 -26.44 -10.89 -18.98
N ALA A 275 -26.63 -10.13 -20.06
CA ALA A 275 -25.58 -9.36 -20.72
C ALA A 275 -26.04 -7.91 -20.86
N ARG A 276 -25.15 -6.96 -20.60
CA ARG A 276 -25.47 -5.54 -20.62
C ARG A 276 -24.84 -4.88 -21.84
N VAL A 277 -25.62 -4.06 -22.53
CA VAL A 277 -25.10 -3.17 -23.55
C VAL A 277 -24.62 -1.89 -22.89
N ASP A 278 -23.31 -1.64 -22.92
CA ASP A 278 -22.67 -0.49 -22.25
C ASP A 278 -22.36 0.66 -23.23
N GLY A 279 -22.66 0.48 -24.52
CA GLY A 279 -22.44 1.46 -25.58
C GLY A 279 -22.84 0.92 -26.96
N ASP A 280 -22.54 1.67 -28.01
CA ASP A 280 -22.96 1.31 -29.38
C ASP A 280 -22.37 -0.03 -29.87
N GLU A 281 -21.22 -0.43 -29.34
CA GLU A 281 -20.47 -1.62 -29.75
C GLU A 281 -20.00 -2.49 -28.58
N THR A 282 -20.27 -2.06 -27.34
CA THR A 282 -19.72 -2.68 -26.16
C THR A 282 -20.79 -3.45 -25.41
N VAL A 283 -20.51 -4.73 -25.14
CA VAL A 283 -21.38 -5.60 -24.37
C VAL A 283 -20.58 -6.24 -23.25
N SER A 284 -21.03 -6.12 -22.01
CA SER A 284 -20.45 -6.81 -20.86
C SER A 284 -21.32 -8.00 -20.45
N ALA A 285 -20.67 -9.13 -20.14
CA ALA A 285 -21.33 -10.34 -19.67
C ALA A 285 -20.41 -11.14 -18.73
N GLU A 286 -20.97 -11.78 -17.72
CA GLU A 286 -20.24 -12.71 -16.85
C GLU A 286 -20.18 -14.10 -17.47
N VAL A 287 -19.17 -14.35 -18.29
CA VAL A 287 -18.98 -15.60 -19.01
C VAL A 287 -17.80 -16.36 -18.42
N GLN A 288 -17.99 -17.63 -18.07
CA GLN A 288 -16.89 -18.47 -17.60
C GLN A 288 -15.82 -18.61 -18.68
N ARG A 289 -14.55 -18.64 -18.27
CA ARG A 289 -13.40 -18.71 -19.19
C ARG A 289 -13.53 -19.85 -20.20
N ASP A 290 -13.96 -21.01 -19.75
CA ASP A 290 -14.07 -22.20 -20.60
C ASP A 290 -15.24 -22.12 -21.59
N ALA A 291 -16.23 -21.25 -21.34
CA ALA A 291 -17.37 -20.99 -22.24
C ALA A 291 -17.09 -19.88 -23.27
N VAL A 292 -15.97 -19.14 -23.14
CA VAL A 292 -15.63 -18.05 -24.07
C VAL A 292 -15.49 -18.52 -25.52
N PRO A 293 -14.79 -19.64 -25.83
CA PRO A 293 -14.69 -20.10 -27.21
C PRO A 293 -16.06 -20.42 -27.83
N GLU A 294 -16.96 -21.03 -27.07
CA GLU A 294 -18.32 -21.37 -27.51
C GLU A 294 -19.18 -20.13 -27.72
N ALA A 295 -19.09 -19.15 -26.80
CA ALA A 295 -19.75 -17.86 -26.95
C ALA A 295 -19.29 -17.11 -28.20
N LEU A 296 -18.00 -17.09 -28.49
CA LEU A 296 -17.45 -16.50 -29.71
C LEU A 296 -17.93 -17.20 -30.98
N ALA A 297 -17.98 -18.53 -30.98
CA ALA A 297 -18.50 -19.31 -32.10
C ALA A 297 -19.99 -19.02 -32.34
N ALA A 298 -20.79 -18.91 -31.26
CA ALA A 298 -22.21 -18.56 -31.36
C ALA A 298 -22.42 -17.15 -31.93
N LEU A 299 -21.63 -16.16 -31.49
CA LEU A 299 -21.66 -14.80 -32.01
C LEU A 299 -21.35 -14.78 -33.52
N ALA A 300 -20.29 -15.47 -33.93
CA ALA A 300 -19.89 -15.55 -35.33
C ALA A 300 -20.95 -16.23 -36.19
N SER A 301 -21.56 -17.33 -35.72
CA SER A 301 -22.62 -18.06 -36.41
C SER A 301 -23.88 -17.22 -36.57
N ALA A 302 -24.16 -16.30 -35.66
CA ALA A 302 -25.29 -15.37 -35.73
C ALA A 302 -25.01 -14.10 -36.54
N GLY A 303 -23.85 -14.03 -37.22
CA GLY A 303 -23.46 -12.86 -38.03
C GLY A 303 -23.00 -11.65 -37.21
N VAL A 304 -22.71 -11.82 -35.94
CA VAL A 304 -22.18 -10.75 -35.09
C VAL A 304 -20.66 -10.69 -35.30
N ARG A 305 -20.16 -9.51 -35.64
CA ARG A 305 -18.72 -9.26 -35.77
C ARG A 305 -18.14 -8.86 -34.43
N VAL A 306 -17.19 -9.65 -33.94
CA VAL A 306 -16.44 -9.38 -32.70
C VAL A 306 -15.10 -8.76 -33.06
N PHE A 307 -14.81 -7.59 -32.52
CA PHE A 307 -13.58 -6.83 -32.75
C PHE A 307 -12.57 -6.96 -31.60
N GLY A 308 -13.04 -7.34 -30.42
CA GLY A 308 -12.19 -7.53 -29.26
C GLY A 308 -12.96 -8.19 -28.13
N VAL A 309 -12.21 -8.90 -27.26
CA VAL A 309 -12.70 -9.43 -25.98
C VAL A 309 -11.68 -9.05 -24.93
N GLU A 310 -12.10 -8.30 -23.94
CA GLU A 310 -11.27 -7.86 -22.84
C GLU A 310 -11.85 -8.38 -21.53
N ARG A 311 -10.98 -8.73 -20.60
CA ARG A 311 -11.40 -9.08 -19.26
C ARG A 311 -11.51 -7.81 -18.44
N GLN A 312 -12.69 -7.51 -17.94
CA GLN A 312 -12.86 -6.47 -16.94
C GLN A 312 -12.37 -7.03 -15.61
N SER A 313 -11.16 -6.66 -15.22
CA SER A 313 -10.68 -6.94 -13.86
C SER A 313 -11.45 -6.07 -12.89
N SER A 314 -12.05 -6.69 -11.88
CA SER A 314 -12.59 -5.95 -10.74
C SER A 314 -11.47 -5.12 -10.10
N THR A 315 -11.77 -3.88 -9.77
CA THR A 315 -10.81 -2.97 -9.12
C THR A 315 -11.18 -2.75 -7.65
N LEU A 316 -10.20 -2.33 -6.84
CA LEU A 316 -10.48 -1.91 -5.47
C LEU A 316 -11.45 -0.71 -5.42
N GLU A 317 -11.48 0.12 -6.47
CA GLU A 317 -12.42 1.25 -6.57
C GLU A 317 -13.86 0.77 -6.70
N GLU A 318 -14.13 -0.21 -7.56
CA GLU A 318 -15.45 -0.82 -7.67
C GLU A 318 -15.86 -1.52 -6.37
N LEU A 319 -14.94 -2.24 -5.72
CA LEU A 319 -15.19 -2.85 -4.42
C LEU A 319 -15.55 -1.79 -3.37
N PHE A 320 -14.80 -0.69 -3.35
CA PHE A 320 -15.04 0.41 -2.44
C PHE A 320 -16.43 1.03 -2.63
N LEU A 321 -16.80 1.36 -3.87
CA LEU A 321 -18.13 1.93 -4.19
C LEU A 321 -19.28 1.02 -3.76
N GLU A 322 -19.13 -0.28 -3.92
CA GLU A 322 -20.16 -1.23 -3.50
C GLU A 322 -20.30 -1.29 -1.97
N VAL A 323 -19.18 -1.48 -1.24
CA VAL A 323 -19.23 -1.63 0.22
C VAL A 323 -19.60 -0.34 0.95
N THR A 324 -19.45 0.83 0.27
CA THR A 324 -19.83 2.15 0.80
C THR A 324 -21.20 2.63 0.33
N GLY A 325 -21.91 1.83 -0.50
CA GLY A 325 -23.22 2.21 -1.04
C GLY A 325 -23.16 3.34 -2.08
N GLY A 326 -22.04 3.47 -2.82
CA GLY A 326 -21.85 4.45 -3.88
C GLY A 326 -21.21 5.78 -3.42
N GLU A 327 -20.77 5.90 -2.18
CA GLU A 327 -19.98 7.07 -1.74
C GLU A 327 -18.58 6.99 -2.38
N THR A 328 -18.16 8.04 -3.10
CA THR A 328 -16.82 8.16 -3.70
C THR A 328 -15.75 8.45 -2.65
N VAL A 329 -14.50 8.08 -2.95
CA VAL A 329 -13.32 8.28 -2.07
C VAL A 329 -12.96 9.75 -1.96
#